data_03bb0aa9b5273c3507b4c8830f4b2e21
#
_entry.id   03bb0aa9b5273c3507b4c8830f4b2e21
#
_cell.length_a   1.000
_cell.length_b   1.000
_cell.length_c   1.000
_cell.angle_alpha   90.00
_cell.angle_beta   90.00
_cell.angle_gamma   90.00
#
_symmetry.space_group_name_H-M   'P 1'
#
loop_
_entity.id
_entity.type
_entity.pdbx_description
1 polymer ?
#
loop_
_entity_poly.entity_id
_entity_poly.type
_entity_poly.pdbx_seq_one_letter_code
_entity_poly.pdbx_strand_id
1 'polypeptide(L)' 'MIEKKRWLLITFHTTSEAMAMEQRCQEAGLAGRLIPVPRTITADCGLAWRAERSLRPQLEALTQSMDVAGYYELEL' A
#
# COMPACT_ATOMS: atom_id res chain seq x y z
N MET A 1 -0.53 25.72 -5.47
CA MET A 1 0.38 25.19 -4.47
C MET A 1 0.05 23.72 -4.21
N ILE A 2 1.07 22.87 -4.19
CA ILE A 2 0.86 21.45 -3.94
C ILE A 2 0.99 21.21 -2.45
N GLU A 3 -0.06 20.68 -1.84
CA GLU A 3 -0.02 20.28 -0.45
C GLU A 3 0.40 18.83 -0.34
N LYS A 4 1.38 18.56 0.52
CA LYS A 4 1.78 17.20 0.82
C LYS A 4 0.80 16.60 1.80
N LYS A 5 0.51 15.34 1.61
CA LYS A 5 -0.45 14.60 2.42
C LYS A 5 0.20 13.34 2.94
N ARG A 6 -0.15 12.92 4.14
CA ARG A 6 0.30 11.65 4.67
C ARG A 6 -0.53 10.53 4.07
N TRP A 7 0.17 9.55 3.54
CA TRP A 7 -0.44 8.38 2.92
C TRP A 7 -0.03 7.13 3.65
N LEU A 8 -0.91 6.15 3.67
CA LEU A 8 -0.57 4.80 4.09
C LEU A 8 0.08 4.09 2.91
N LEU A 9 1.25 3.50 3.15
CA LEU A 9 1.94 2.68 2.16
C LEU A 9 2.10 1.27 2.70
N ILE A 10 1.75 0.30 1.87
CA ILE A 10 1.91 -1.11 2.20
C ILE A 10 2.92 -1.69 1.22
N THR A 11 3.99 -2.27 1.74
CA THR A 11 5.03 -2.85 0.91
C THR A 11 4.91 -4.37 0.87
N PHE A 12 5.52 -4.98 -0.12
CA PHE A 12 5.37 -6.41 -0.39
C PHE A 12 6.73 -7.05 -0.63
N HIS A 13 6.78 -8.36 -0.43
CA HIS A 13 8.00 -9.12 -0.71
C HIS A 13 8.14 -9.46 -2.19
N THR A 14 7.01 -9.56 -2.92
CA THR A 14 7.02 -9.92 -4.33
C THR A 14 6.05 -9.07 -5.12
N THR A 15 6.32 -8.96 -6.43
CA THR A 15 5.42 -8.26 -7.34
C THR A 15 4.05 -8.92 -7.41
N SER A 16 4.01 -10.26 -7.32
CA SER A 16 2.73 -11.00 -7.32
C SER A 16 1.84 -10.56 -6.17
N GLU A 17 2.41 -10.36 -4.99
CA GLU A 17 1.63 -9.90 -3.83
C GLU A 17 1.11 -8.47 -4.05
N ALA A 18 1.93 -7.61 -4.66
CA ALA A 18 1.51 -6.24 -4.96
C ALA A 18 0.31 -6.24 -5.91
N MET A 19 0.34 -7.09 -6.93
CA MET A 19 -0.75 -7.19 -7.89
C MET A 19 -2.00 -7.80 -7.26
N ALA A 20 -1.83 -8.78 -6.37
CA ALA A 20 -2.93 -9.37 -5.63
C ALA A 20 -3.61 -8.31 -4.75
N MET A 21 -2.83 -7.41 -4.15
CA MET A 21 -3.36 -6.31 -3.35
C MET A 21 -4.26 -5.41 -4.18
N GLU A 22 -3.82 -5.05 -5.38
CA GLU A 22 -4.61 -4.22 -6.28
C GLU A 22 -5.96 -4.88 -6.57
N GLN A 23 -5.93 -6.16 -6.92
CA GLN A 23 -7.15 -6.88 -7.24
C GLN A 23 -8.09 -6.96 -6.04
N ARG A 24 -7.56 -7.31 -4.87
CA ARG A 24 -8.38 -7.43 -3.66
C ARG A 24 -9.02 -6.10 -3.26
N CYS A 25 -8.28 -5.01 -3.41
CA CYS A 25 -8.81 -3.68 -3.10
C CYS A 25 -9.91 -3.29 -4.08
N GLN A 26 -9.75 -3.61 -5.37
CA GLN A 26 -10.78 -3.35 -6.35
C GLN A 26 -12.05 -4.13 -6.00
N GLU A 27 -11.92 -5.39 -5.63
CA GLU A 27 -13.07 -6.22 -5.25
C GLU A 27 -13.75 -5.73 -3.99
N ALA A 28 -12.99 -5.20 -3.06
CA ALA A 28 -13.51 -4.69 -1.79
C ALA A 28 -14.00 -3.25 -1.87
N GLY A 29 -13.79 -2.58 -3.00
CA GLY A 29 -14.16 -1.18 -3.16
C GLY A 29 -13.27 -0.22 -2.38
N LEU A 30 -12.03 -0.61 -2.07
CA LEU A 30 -11.10 0.22 -1.33
C LEU A 30 -10.21 1.00 -2.30
N ALA A 31 -10.24 2.32 -2.18
CA ALA A 31 -9.47 3.20 -3.07
C ALA A 31 -7.98 3.12 -2.76
N GLY A 32 -7.16 3.24 -3.80
CA GLY A 32 -5.72 3.24 -3.69
C GLY A 32 -5.09 2.98 -5.04
N ARG A 33 -3.76 2.89 -5.06
CA ARG A 33 -3.05 2.58 -6.30
C ARG A 33 -1.65 2.06 -5.99
N LEU A 34 -1.11 1.28 -6.92
CA LEU A 34 0.29 0.87 -6.87
C LEU A 34 1.18 2.01 -7.31
N ILE A 35 2.25 2.24 -6.56
CA ILE A 35 3.25 3.24 -6.89
C ILE A 35 4.64 2.63 -6.72
N PRO A 36 5.68 3.21 -7.33
CA PRO A 36 7.05 2.81 -7.01
C PRO A 36 7.35 3.09 -5.54
N VAL A 37 8.08 2.18 -4.91
CA VAL A 37 8.47 2.35 -3.50
C VAL A 37 9.36 3.59 -3.37
N PRO A 38 9.03 4.53 -2.44
CA PRO A 38 9.90 5.68 -2.20
C PRO A 38 11.28 5.27 -1.71
N ARG A 39 12.28 6.09 -2.00
CA ARG A 39 13.69 5.80 -1.66
C ARG A 39 13.92 5.66 -0.16
N THR A 40 13.07 6.27 0.65
CA THR A 40 13.19 6.21 2.11
C THR A 40 12.77 4.87 2.69
N ILE A 41 12.20 4.00 1.87
CA ILE A 41 11.74 2.68 2.30
C ILE A 41 12.53 1.61 1.59
N THR A 42 13.03 0.63 2.34
CA THR A 42 13.66 -0.56 1.77
C THR A 42 12.61 -1.65 1.67
N ALA A 43 12.44 -2.21 0.47
CA ALA A 43 11.48 -3.28 0.23
C ALA A 43 12.01 -4.22 -0.85
N ASP A 44 11.65 -5.50 -0.77
CA ASP A 44 12.06 -6.51 -1.75
C ASP A 44 11.39 -6.28 -3.10
N CYS A 45 10.13 -5.87 -3.08
CA CYS A 45 9.38 -5.53 -4.27
C CYS A 45 9.48 -4.04 -4.54
N GLY A 46 9.63 -3.65 -5.79
CA GLY A 46 9.74 -2.24 -6.17
C GLY A 46 8.41 -1.47 -6.14
N LEU A 47 7.32 -2.11 -5.73
CA LEU A 47 5.98 -1.50 -5.73
C LEU A 47 5.41 -1.45 -4.32
N ALA A 48 4.60 -0.41 -4.08
CA ALA A 48 3.86 -0.26 -2.83
C ALA A 48 2.42 0.13 -3.15
N TRP A 49 1.49 -0.24 -2.25
CA TRP A 49 0.10 0.19 -2.34
C TRP A 49 -0.06 1.48 -1.57
N ARG A 50 -0.51 2.53 -2.23
CA ARG A 50 -0.74 3.84 -1.62
C ARG A 50 -2.23 4.03 -1.38
N ALA A 51 -2.61 4.38 -0.16
CA ALA A 51 -4.01 4.59 0.18
C ALA A 51 -4.15 5.69 1.22
N GLU A 52 -5.38 6.19 1.37
CA GLU A 52 -5.72 7.13 2.43
C GLU A 52 -5.50 6.49 3.79
N ARG A 53 -4.96 7.25 4.75
CA ARG A 53 -4.74 6.74 6.10
C ARG A 53 -6.03 6.29 6.77
N SER A 54 -7.15 6.95 6.43
CA SER A 54 -8.45 6.61 7.00
C SER A 54 -8.89 5.19 6.66
N LEU A 55 -8.31 4.59 5.61
CA LEU A 55 -8.63 3.22 5.21
C LEU A 55 -7.78 2.18 5.92
N ARG A 56 -6.87 2.59 6.80
CA ARG A 56 -5.95 1.66 7.46
C ARG A 56 -6.64 0.49 8.14
N PRO A 57 -7.72 0.67 8.95
CA PRO A 57 -8.37 -0.48 9.57
C PRO A 57 -8.89 -1.50 8.57
N GLN A 58 -9.50 -1.03 7.47
CA GLN A 58 -10.01 -1.92 6.44
C GLN A 58 -8.87 -2.63 5.71
N LEU A 59 -7.78 -1.91 5.43
CA LEU A 59 -6.65 -2.48 4.72
C LEU A 59 -5.89 -3.47 5.59
N GLU A 60 -5.75 -3.19 6.89
CA GLU A 60 -5.13 -4.14 7.80
C GLU A 60 -5.94 -5.44 7.88
N ALA A 61 -7.26 -5.32 7.93
CA ALA A 61 -8.13 -6.50 7.95
C ALA A 61 -7.99 -7.31 6.65
N LEU A 62 -7.98 -6.62 5.51
CA LEU A 62 -7.87 -7.27 4.21
C LEU A 62 -6.52 -7.99 4.05
N THR A 63 -5.44 -7.40 4.55
CA THR A 63 -4.10 -7.94 4.37
C THR A 63 -3.73 -9.02 5.37
N GLN A 64 -4.59 -9.33 6.34
CA GLN A 64 -4.29 -10.40 7.30
C GLN A 64 -4.10 -11.75 6.62
N SER A 65 -4.76 -11.98 5.49
CA SER A 65 -4.61 -13.22 4.73
C SER A 65 -3.54 -13.11 3.64
N MET A 66 -2.80 -12.01 3.61
CA MET A 66 -1.78 -11.76 2.60
C MET A 66 -0.41 -11.64 3.26
N ASP A 67 0.63 -11.91 2.49
CA ASP A 67 2.01 -11.77 2.95
C ASP A 67 2.51 -10.37 2.57
N VAL A 68 2.43 -9.42 3.50
CA VAL A 68 2.92 -8.05 3.26
C VAL A 68 4.22 -7.84 4.01
N ALA A 69 5.09 -6.98 3.46
CA ALA A 69 6.38 -6.71 4.07
C ALA A 69 6.28 -5.69 5.20
N GLY A 70 5.47 -4.65 5.03
CA GLY A 70 5.32 -3.66 6.08
C GLY A 70 4.30 -2.59 5.76
N TYR A 71 4.01 -1.78 6.79
CA TYR A 71 3.09 -0.66 6.72
C TYR A 71 3.85 0.60 7.09
N TYR A 72 3.68 1.66 6.32
CA TYR A 72 4.36 2.93 6.54
C TYR A 72 3.37 4.07 6.35
N GLU A 73 3.60 5.17 7.06
CA GLU A 73 2.87 6.40 6.82
C GLU A 73 3.87 7.46 6.40
N LEU A 74 3.74 7.95 5.19
CA LEU A 74 4.68 8.90 4.61
C LEU A 74 3.94 10.08 3.99
N GLU A 75 4.62 11.22 4.02
CA GLU A 75 4.18 12.42 3.36
C GLU A 75 4.64 12.40 1.91
N LEU A 76 3.70 12.47 1.00
CA LEU A 76 4.00 12.42 -0.43
C LEU A 76 3.35 13.59 -1.17
#